data_beb8443d7075b300f58decc37b378eaf
#
_entry.id   beb8443d7075b300f58decc37b378eaf
#
_cell.length_a   1.000
_cell.length_b   1.000
_cell.length_c   1.000
_cell.angle_alpha   90.00
_cell.angle_beta   90.00
_cell.angle_gamma   90.00
#
_symmetry.space_group_name_H-M   'P 1'
#
loop_
_entity.id
_entity.type
_entity.pdbx_description
1 polymer ?
#
loop_
_entity_poly.entity_id
_entity_poly.type
_entity_poly.pdbx_seq_one_letter_code
_entity_poly.pdbx_strand_id
1 'polypeptide(L)'
;MGNQFSSGADVVDGAASKDWPSAVYDTAVYPVGTRRVQQADEVNAANSTHYGDREWIFVYNDEASTAFAEGNVIMLDNSDYQPFHGLLSTATIHRHRMLGVAGGALAAGKYGWIIAKGVCEVQCDGGVNQGDRIVSAASG
;
A
#
# COMPACT_ATOMS: atom_id res chain seq x y z
N MET A 1 5.10 4.98 -28.81
CA MET A 1 5.00 5.47 -27.96
C MET A 1 4.12 5.25 -27.17
N GLY A 2 3.61 4.79 -27.15
CA GLY A 2 2.63 4.55 -26.56
C GLY A 2 2.59 4.50 -25.20
N ASN A 3 3.22 3.95 -24.68
CA ASN A 3 3.07 3.68 -23.49
C ASN A 3 3.14 4.68 -22.63
N GLN A 4 3.67 5.56 -22.98
CA GLN A 4 3.83 6.52 -22.18
C GLN A 4 2.66 6.93 -21.52
N PHE A 5 1.65 6.62 -21.98
CA PHE A 5 0.55 6.87 -21.37
C PHE A 5 0.27 6.07 -20.37
N SER A 6 0.72 4.98 -20.38
CA SER A 6 0.44 4.02 -19.41
C SER A 6 0.62 4.61 -18.13
N SER A 7 1.53 5.46 -18.07
CA SER A 7 1.71 6.11 -16.87
C SER A 7 2.45 7.36 -17.07
N GLY A 8 1.77 8.44 -16.97
CA GLY A 8 2.41 9.72 -17.00
C GLY A 8 3.50 9.85 -15.96
N ALA A 9 3.35 9.20 -14.85
CA ALA A 9 4.36 9.21 -13.83
C ALA A 9 5.65 8.53 -14.27
N ASP A 10 5.55 7.48 -15.03
CA ASP A 10 6.73 6.79 -15.51
C ASP A 10 7.51 7.65 -16.50
N VAL A 11 6.82 8.46 -17.23
CA VAL A 11 7.46 9.39 -18.15
C VAL A 11 8.12 10.53 -17.42
N VAL A 12 7.51 10.98 -16.33
CA VAL A 12 8.02 12.11 -15.55
C VAL A 12 9.21 11.73 -14.71
N ASP A 13 9.20 10.54 -14.12
CA ASP A 13 10.25 10.11 -13.23
C ASP A 13 10.61 8.64 -13.49
N GLY A 14 11.53 8.45 -14.40
CA GLY A 14 11.98 7.12 -14.77
C GLY A 14 12.65 6.35 -13.63
N ALA A 15 13.27 7.04 -12.69
CA ALA A 15 13.87 6.39 -11.55
C ALA A 15 12.80 5.85 -10.58
N ALA A 16 11.78 6.65 -10.32
CA ALA A 16 10.68 6.21 -9.50
C ALA A 16 9.88 5.09 -10.16
N SER A 17 9.71 5.17 -11.46
CA SER A 17 9.04 4.14 -12.21
C SER A 17 9.78 2.81 -12.19
N LYS A 18 11.11 2.85 -12.19
CA LYS A 18 11.93 1.65 -12.16
C LYS A 18 11.76 0.86 -10.87
N ASP A 19 11.65 1.57 -9.76
CA ASP A 19 11.57 0.95 -8.44
C ASP A 19 10.14 0.78 -7.95
N TRP A 20 9.18 1.29 -8.71
CA TRP A 20 7.77 1.12 -8.36
C TRP A 20 7.37 -0.37 -8.38
N PRO A 21 6.56 -0.85 -7.44
CA PRO A 21 5.89 -0.14 -6.35
C PRO A 21 6.65 -0.09 -5.03
N SER A 22 7.84 -0.61 -4.96
CA SER A 22 8.61 -0.71 -3.71
C SER A 22 9.40 0.54 -3.35
N ALA A 23 9.39 1.56 -4.20
CA ALA A 23 10.15 2.78 -3.97
C ALA A 23 9.66 3.54 -2.74
N VAL A 24 10.61 4.03 -1.95
CA VAL A 24 10.38 4.81 -0.73
C VAL A 24 11.03 6.18 -0.92
N TYR A 25 10.31 7.23 -0.54
CA TYR A 25 10.74 8.60 -0.77
C TYR A 25 10.77 9.41 0.51
N ASP A 26 11.75 10.31 0.62
CA ASP A 26 11.86 11.23 1.76
C ASP A 26 10.85 12.39 1.66
N THR A 27 10.42 12.70 0.45
CA THR A 27 9.47 13.79 0.18
C THR A 27 8.36 13.27 -0.70
N ALA A 28 7.23 13.96 -0.71
CA ALA A 28 6.10 13.58 -1.54
C ALA A 28 6.37 13.87 -3.01
N VAL A 29 6.89 12.89 -3.74
CA VAL A 29 7.12 12.98 -5.19
C VAL A 29 5.83 12.93 -5.99
N TYR A 30 4.76 12.43 -5.38
CA TYR A 30 3.39 12.50 -5.90
C TYR A 30 2.50 13.05 -4.80
N PRO A 31 1.37 13.66 -5.12
CA PRO A 31 0.38 13.97 -4.10
C PRO A 31 -0.07 12.69 -3.39
N VAL A 32 -0.16 12.71 -2.06
CA VAL A 32 -0.71 11.58 -1.32
C VAL A 32 -2.14 11.29 -1.81
N GLY A 33 -2.51 10.04 -1.90
CA GLY A 33 -3.77 9.63 -2.51
C GLY A 33 -3.70 9.37 -4.02
N THR A 34 -2.55 9.63 -4.66
CA THR A 34 -2.34 9.26 -6.07
C THR A 34 -2.48 7.75 -6.22
N ARG A 35 -3.19 7.31 -7.26
CA ARG A 35 -3.44 5.90 -7.52
C ARG A 35 -2.74 5.44 -8.78
N ARG A 36 -2.25 4.22 -8.77
CA ARG A 36 -1.69 3.55 -9.94
C ARG A 36 -2.18 2.11 -10.01
N VAL A 37 -2.36 1.62 -11.22
CA VAL A 37 -2.73 0.23 -11.46
C VAL A 37 -1.50 -0.54 -11.91
N GLN A 38 -1.22 -1.65 -11.24
CA GLN A 38 -0.27 -2.65 -11.66
C GLN A 38 -1.02 -3.71 -12.44
N GLN A 39 -0.62 -3.97 -13.67
CA GLN A 39 -1.32 -4.88 -14.56
C GLN A 39 -1.18 -6.34 -14.09
N ALA A 40 -2.15 -7.17 -14.43
CA ALA A 40 -2.22 -8.55 -14.00
C ALA A 40 -0.97 -9.38 -14.33
N ASP A 41 -0.36 -9.14 -15.48
CA ASP A 41 0.86 -9.83 -15.88
C ASP A 41 2.07 -9.42 -15.04
N GLU A 42 2.17 -8.15 -14.68
CA GLU A 42 3.21 -7.66 -13.79
C GLU A 42 3.03 -8.20 -12.37
N VAL A 43 1.79 -8.26 -11.89
CA VAL A 43 1.47 -8.84 -10.58
C VAL A 43 1.85 -10.31 -10.54
N ASN A 44 1.48 -11.07 -11.57
CA ASN A 44 1.79 -12.49 -11.64
C ASN A 44 3.28 -12.75 -11.86
N ALA A 45 3.98 -11.87 -12.58
CA ALA A 45 5.43 -11.97 -12.74
C ALA A 45 6.17 -11.75 -11.41
N ALA A 46 5.67 -10.85 -10.56
CA ALA A 46 6.24 -10.59 -9.25
C ALA A 46 5.96 -11.74 -8.26
N ASN A 47 4.79 -12.34 -8.32
CA ASN A 47 4.41 -13.49 -7.51
C ASN A 47 3.42 -14.37 -8.27
N SER A 48 3.87 -15.55 -8.67
CA SER A 48 3.10 -16.47 -9.53
C SER A 48 1.80 -17.01 -8.91
N THR A 49 1.59 -16.79 -7.63
CA THR A 49 0.35 -17.15 -6.94
C THR A 49 -0.67 -16.02 -6.89
N HIS A 50 -0.29 -14.81 -7.33
CA HIS A 50 -1.16 -13.67 -7.37
C HIS A 50 -1.70 -13.45 -8.76
N TYR A 51 -3.00 -13.19 -8.86
CA TYR A 51 -3.70 -13.02 -10.12
C TYR A 51 -4.53 -11.73 -10.11
N GLY A 52 -4.66 -11.14 -11.28
CA GLY A 52 -5.46 -9.93 -11.47
C GLY A 52 -4.65 -8.64 -11.24
N ASP A 53 -5.28 -7.53 -11.57
CA ASP A 53 -4.67 -6.23 -11.39
C ASP A 53 -4.60 -5.85 -9.92
N ARG A 54 -3.63 -5.00 -9.56
CA ARG A 54 -3.59 -4.34 -8.27
C ARG A 54 -3.71 -2.85 -8.44
N GLU A 55 -4.45 -2.21 -7.54
CA GLU A 55 -4.45 -0.76 -7.43
C GLU A 55 -3.63 -0.37 -6.21
N TRP A 56 -2.67 0.51 -6.42
CA TRP A 56 -1.82 1.06 -5.38
C TRP A 56 -2.19 2.51 -5.11
N ILE A 57 -1.98 2.94 -3.86
CA ILE A 57 -2.22 4.31 -3.46
C ILE A 57 -0.99 4.86 -2.76
N PHE A 58 -0.63 6.10 -3.08
CA PHE A 58 0.52 6.77 -2.50
C PHE A 58 0.17 7.38 -1.16
N VAL A 59 0.91 7.03 -0.12
CA VAL A 59 0.62 7.40 1.27
C VAL A 59 1.88 7.86 2.00
N TYR A 60 1.66 8.50 3.14
CA TYR A 60 2.70 8.83 4.10
C TYR A 60 2.58 7.90 5.31
N ASN A 61 3.69 7.34 5.78
CA ASN A 61 3.71 6.58 7.02
C ASN A 61 3.86 7.55 8.19
N ASP A 62 2.77 7.79 8.91
CA ASP A 62 2.69 8.76 10.00
C ASP A 62 2.97 8.14 11.38
N GLU A 63 3.49 6.92 11.42
CA GLU A 63 3.98 6.33 12.66
C GLU A 63 5.19 7.10 13.18
N ALA A 64 5.28 7.25 14.49
CA ALA A 64 6.37 7.99 15.11
C ALA A 64 7.75 7.34 14.88
N SER A 65 7.81 6.00 14.84
CA SER A 65 9.05 5.26 14.72
C SER A 65 8.91 3.87 14.09
N THR A 66 7.69 3.45 13.73
CA THR A 66 7.44 2.08 13.27
C THR A 66 7.31 2.03 11.76
N ALA A 67 8.11 1.20 11.12
CA ALA A 67 7.97 0.94 9.70
C ALA A 67 6.75 0.04 9.45
N PHE A 68 6.07 0.26 8.32
CA PHE A 68 5.14 -0.74 7.82
C PHE A 68 5.94 -1.92 7.28
N ALA A 69 5.47 -3.12 7.51
CA ALA A 69 5.99 -4.34 6.95
C ALA A 69 4.98 -4.95 5.98
N GLU A 70 5.44 -5.81 5.09
CA GLU A 70 4.55 -6.52 4.17
C GLU A 70 3.44 -7.24 4.92
N GLY A 71 2.23 -7.08 4.43
CA GLY A 71 1.04 -7.67 5.04
C GLY A 71 0.39 -6.86 6.15
N ASN A 72 1.02 -5.78 6.61
CA ASN A 72 0.39 -4.93 7.61
C ASN A 72 -0.82 -4.20 7.04
N VAL A 73 -1.89 -4.18 7.80
CA VAL A 73 -3.09 -3.41 7.49
C VAL A 73 -2.89 -1.97 7.92
N ILE A 74 -3.10 -1.05 7.00
CA ILE A 74 -2.88 0.38 7.19
C ILE A 74 -4.21 1.10 7.30
N MET A 75 -4.39 1.86 8.36
CA MET A 75 -5.57 2.69 8.56
C MET A 75 -5.23 4.17 8.39
N LEU A 76 -6.25 4.97 8.11
CA LEU A 76 -6.13 6.41 8.02
C LEU A 76 -5.82 7.01 9.39
N ASP A 77 -4.79 7.84 9.48
CA ASP A 77 -4.61 8.69 10.64
C ASP A 77 -5.68 9.78 10.62
N ASN A 78 -6.42 9.86 11.71
CA ASN A 78 -7.50 10.82 11.84
C ASN A 78 -7.17 11.92 12.85
N SER A 79 -5.99 11.89 13.43
CA SER A 79 -5.62 12.87 14.46
C SER A 79 -5.41 14.26 13.89
N ASP A 80 -4.80 14.34 12.72
CA ASP A 80 -4.41 15.58 12.10
C ASP A 80 -5.28 16.00 10.90
N TYR A 81 -6.34 15.26 10.62
CA TYR A 81 -7.18 15.47 9.43
C TYR A 81 -6.40 15.46 8.11
N GLN A 82 -5.26 14.78 8.09
CA GLN A 82 -4.43 14.67 6.90
C GLN A 82 -4.85 13.46 6.08
N PRO A 83 -5.40 13.65 4.89
CA PRO A 83 -5.83 12.52 4.08
C PRO A 83 -4.62 11.71 3.63
N PHE A 84 -4.79 10.39 3.61
CA PHE A 84 -3.75 9.45 3.15
C PHE A 84 -2.47 9.41 3.98
N HIS A 85 -2.51 9.91 5.21
CA HIS A 85 -1.53 9.60 6.22
C HIS A 85 -1.96 8.31 6.91
N GLY A 86 -1.09 7.33 6.95
CA GLY A 86 -1.40 5.99 7.42
C GLY A 86 -0.73 5.65 8.73
N LEU A 87 -1.46 4.86 9.52
CA LEU A 87 -0.97 4.23 10.74
C LEU A 87 -1.23 2.73 10.66
N LEU A 88 -0.50 1.94 11.44
CA LEU A 88 -0.81 0.54 11.62
C LEU A 88 -2.19 0.37 12.23
N SER A 89 -2.94 -0.61 11.80
CA SER A 89 -4.24 -0.92 12.38
C SER A 89 -4.08 -1.39 13.81
N THR A 90 -4.74 -0.73 14.75
CA THR A 90 -4.61 -1.00 16.17
C THR A 90 -5.86 -1.55 16.83
N ALA A 91 -7.00 -1.52 16.15
CA ALA A 91 -8.26 -1.97 16.72
C ALA A 91 -9.31 -2.30 15.67
N THR A 92 -10.17 -3.25 16.01
CA THR A 92 -11.28 -3.66 15.15
C THR A 92 -12.31 -2.56 14.89
N ILE A 93 -12.42 -1.59 15.78
CA ILE A 93 -13.35 -0.48 15.64
C ILE A 93 -12.97 0.48 14.51
N HIS A 94 -11.72 0.46 14.08
CA HIS A 94 -11.21 1.34 13.04
C HIS A 94 -11.30 0.76 11.63
N ARG A 95 -11.95 -0.36 11.45
CA ARG A 95 -12.08 -1.04 10.13
C ARG A 95 -12.65 -0.17 9.01
N HIS A 96 -13.44 0.85 9.35
CA HIS A 96 -13.98 1.80 8.38
C HIS A 96 -12.96 2.84 7.90
N ARG A 97 -11.79 2.88 8.52
CA ARG A 97 -10.72 3.82 8.18
C ARG A 97 -9.56 3.14 7.45
N MET A 98 -9.73 1.93 6.98
CA MET A 98 -8.68 1.21 6.30
C MET A 98 -8.33 1.87 4.97
N LEU A 99 -7.04 2.12 4.76
CA LEU A 99 -6.51 2.62 3.51
C LEU A 99 -6.09 1.50 2.58
N GLY A 100 -5.51 0.46 3.11
CA GLY A 100 -4.99 -0.65 2.33
C GLY A 100 -4.06 -1.55 3.12
N VAL A 101 -3.21 -2.27 2.40
CA VAL A 101 -2.24 -3.21 2.96
C VAL A 101 -0.85 -2.87 2.45
N ALA A 102 0.14 -2.87 3.33
CA ALA A 102 1.51 -2.65 2.93
C ALA A 102 2.01 -3.82 2.08
N GLY A 103 2.48 -3.53 0.88
CA GLY A 103 3.07 -4.52 -0.02
C GLY A 103 4.58 -4.69 0.15
N GLY A 104 5.16 -4.05 1.13
CA GLY A 104 6.58 -4.10 1.46
C GLY A 104 6.92 -3.10 2.56
N ALA A 105 8.19 -2.98 2.87
CA ALA A 105 8.63 -2.09 3.93
C ALA A 105 8.49 -0.61 3.56
N LEU A 106 7.90 0.17 4.47
CA LEU A 106 7.84 1.62 4.36
C LEU A 106 8.21 2.24 5.71
N ALA A 107 9.37 2.84 5.80
CA ALA A 107 9.87 3.40 7.04
C ALA A 107 8.98 4.55 7.56
N ALA A 108 8.98 4.75 8.87
CA ALA A 108 8.28 5.85 9.51
C ALA A 108 8.74 7.20 8.96
N GLY A 109 7.82 8.12 8.75
CA GLY A 109 8.13 9.44 8.22
C GLY A 109 8.47 9.47 6.73
N LYS A 110 8.19 8.41 5.99
CA LYS A 110 8.46 8.30 4.55
C LYS A 110 7.18 8.14 3.74
N TYR A 111 7.32 8.40 2.45
CA TYR A 111 6.23 8.27 1.48
C TYR A 111 6.45 7.01 0.64
N GLY A 112 5.38 6.35 0.28
CA GLY A 112 5.43 5.15 -0.55
C GLY A 112 4.06 4.64 -0.94
N TRP A 113 4.04 3.46 -1.57
CA TRP A 113 2.84 2.86 -2.11
C TRP A 113 2.34 1.73 -1.24
N ILE A 114 1.03 1.68 -1.01
CA ILE A 114 0.36 0.54 -0.40
C ILE A 114 -0.72 -0.01 -1.34
N ILE A 115 -1.12 -1.26 -1.14
CA ILE A 115 -2.12 -1.91 -1.98
C ILE A 115 -3.51 -1.53 -1.50
N ALA A 116 -4.29 -0.84 -2.35
CA ALA A 116 -5.66 -0.45 -2.05
C ALA A 116 -6.68 -1.48 -2.53
N LYS A 117 -6.38 -2.20 -3.61
CA LYS A 117 -7.24 -3.26 -4.17
C LYS A 117 -6.41 -4.34 -4.83
N GLY A 118 -6.95 -5.52 -4.90
CA GLY A 118 -6.34 -6.68 -5.54
C GLY A 118 -5.81 -7.70 -4.56
N VAL A 119 -5.20 -8.76 -5.08
CA VAL A 119 -4.66 -9.85 -4.27
C VAL A 119 -3.40 -9.38 -3.55
N CYS A 120 -3.30 -9.62 -2.27
CA CYS A 120 -2.14 -9.28 -1.45
C CYS A 120 -1.96 -10.27 -0.31
N GLU A 121 -0.76 -10.30 0.25
CA GLU A 121 -0.48 -10.95 1.51
C GLU A 121 -1.04 -10.08 2.64
N VAL A 122 -1.62 -10.69 3.66
CA VAL A 122 -2.11 -9.99 4.86
C VAL A 122 -1.64 -10.73 6.08
N GLN A 123 -1.05 -10.02 7.01
CA GLN A 123 -0.62 -10.59 8.27
C GLN A 123 -1.83 -10.86 9.17
N CYS A 124 -1.93 -12.08 9.68
CA CYS A 124 -3.03 -12.51 10.52
C CYS A 124 -2.51 -13.07 11.84
N ASP A 125 -3.25 -12.86 12.92
CA ASP A 125 -2.88 -13.34 14.26
C ASP A 125 -3.13 -14.84 14.50
N GLY A 126 -3.52 -15.59 13.53
CA GLY A 126 -3.80 -17.01 13.65
C GLY A 126 -4.07 -17.68 12.33
N GLY A 127 -4.41 -18.95 12.38
CA GLY A 127 -4.75 -19.69 11.17
C GLY A 127 -6.04 -19.15 10.55
N VAL A 128 -5.99 -18.83 9.27
CA VAL A 128 -7.13 -18.38 8.49
C VAL A 128 -7.39 -19.39 7.41
N ASN A 129 -8.63 -19.83 7.29
CA ASN A 129 -9.04 -20.77 6.25
C ASN A 129 -9.78 -20.04 5.14
N GLN A 130 -9.85 -20.68 3.98
CA GLN A 130 -10.62 -20.13 2.87
C GLN A 130 -12.08 -19.93 3.27
N GLY A 131 -12.57 -18.72 3.08
CA GLY A 131 -13.94 -18.35 3.44
C GLY A 131 -14.10 -17.70 4.80
N ASP A 132 -13.04 -17.65 5.60
CA ASP A 132 -13.10 -16.97 6.88
C ASP A 132 -13.25 -15.46 6.71
N ARG A 133 -13.99 -14.87 7.62
CA ARG A 133 -14.13 -13.42 7.66
C ARG A 133 -12.94 -12.82 8.39
N ILE A 134 -12.25 -11.90 7.75
CA ILE A 134 -11.11 -11.19 8.32
C ILE A 134 -11.55 -9.82 8.82
N VAL A 135 -11.08 -9.44 10.00
CA VAL A 135 -11.27 -8.11 10.57
C VAL A 135 -9.93 -7.59 11.08
N SER A 136 -9.74 -6.28 11.09
CA SER A 136 -8.53 -5.69 11.65
C SER A 136 -8.44 -5.94 13.15
N ALA A 137 -7.26 -6.20 13.64
CA ALA A 137 -6.97 -6.45 15.06
C ALA A 137 -5.87 -5.52 15.57
N ALA A 138 -5.62 -5.56 16.88
CA ALA A 138 -4.72 -4.63 17.54
C ALA A 138 -3.23 -4.83 17.20
N SER A 139 -2.87 -5.92 16.56
CA SER A 139 -1.49 -6.22 16.18
C SER A 139 -1.31 -6.31 14.66
N GLY A 140 -2.22 -5.76 13.93
CA GLY A 140 -2.38 -5.89 12.48
C GLY A 140 -1.32 -5.39 11.57
#